data_4925188254d4a18a8536692726bfc225
#
_entry.id   4925188254d4a18a8536692726bfc225
#
_cell.length_a   1.000
_cell.length_b   1.000
_cell.length_c   1.000
_cell.angle_alpha   90.00
_cell.angle_beta   90.00
_cell.angle_gamma   90.00
#
_symmetry.space_group_name_H-M   'P 1'
#
loop_
_entity.id
_entity.type
_entity.pdbx_description
1 polymer ?
#
loop_
_entity_poly.entity_id
_entity_poly.type
_entity_poly.pdbx_seq_one_letter_code
_entity_poly.pdbx_strand_id
1 'polypeptide(L)'
;MTPLRLAEYVRYKTRTNPTTLTNADLITLANVVKDRLVWRALEADEDLFLVPTYLNLVANQREYPLPSDLLSRIKRVEAKLDGKNYIKLYEFDLPQHSYPISTEADIVAHFGNTEGKAFFDIMRNSIWIYSGTITDVTDGLKIWLNTAVADITSMESTVDMSEDPTPTTHGIPRALHKCLGDGMVIEWKESREKPIPLTEREMMYDREVDRAVSSLKRANYDRDIIGSIPNEGNYGQDF
;
A
#
# COMPACT_ATOMS: atom_id res chain seq x y z
N MET A 1 2.01 -19.74 -1.35
CA MET A 1 3.11 -20.59 -0.81
C MET A 1 3.33 -20.22 0.64
N THR A 2 3.64 -21.19 1.50
CA THR A 2 3.91 -20.95 2.93
C THR A 2 5.41 -20.65 3.15
N PRO A 3 5.80 -19.94 4.24
CA PRO A 3 7.21 -19.75 4.60
C PRO A 3 7.99 -21.04 4.73
N LEU A 4 7.38 -22.09 5.28
CA LEU A 4 8.01 -23.41 5.39
C LEU A 4 8.39 -23.97 4.00
N ARG A 5 7.48 -23.94 3.04
CA ARG A 5 7.74 -24.38 1.66
C ARG A 5 8.75 -23.49 0.94
N LEU A 6 8.76 -22.19 1.25
CA LEU A 6 9.77 -21.26 0.72
C LEU A 6 11.17 -21.66 1.22
N ALA A 7 11.32 -21.95 2.52
CA ALA A 7 12.57 -22.39 3.11
C ALA A 7 13.08 -23.71 2.48
N GLU A 8 12.19 -24.68 2.30
CA GLU A 8 12.50 -25.95 1.63
C GLU A 8 12.96 -25.73 0.18
N TYR A 9 12.23 -24.87 -0.56
CA TYR A 9 12.55 -24.53 -1.94
C TYR A 9 13.95 -23.90 -2.06
N VAL A 10 14.26 -22.92 -1.23
CA VAL A 10 15.55 -22.22 -1.26
C VAL A 10 16.68 -23.18 -0.89
N ARG A 11 16.54 -23.99 0.17
CA ARG A 11 17.54 -25.00 0.55
C ARG A 11 17.77 -26.04 -0.54
N TYR A 12 16.73 -26.51 -1.18
CA TYR A 12 16.83 -27.42 -2.32
C TYR A 12 17.64 -26.81 -3.48
N LYS A 13 17.33 -25.56 -3.85
CA LYS A 13 18.01 -24.85 -4.95
C LYS A 13 19.47 -24.49 -4.64
N THR A 14 19.78 -24.20 -3.39
CA THR A 14 21.12 -23.86 -2.93
C THR A 14 21.93 -25.09 -2.52
N ARG A 15 21.33 -26.28 -2.46
CA ARG A 15 21.92 -27.53 -1.96
C ARG A 15 22.48 -27.37 -0.54
N THR A 16 21.77 -26.65 0.31
CA THR A 16 22.12 -26.41 1.70
C THR A 16 21.21 -27.19 2.65
N ASN A 17 21.59 -27.23 3.92
CA ASN A 17 20.83 -27.81 5.01
C ASN A 17 20.50 -26.73 6.08
N PRO A 18 19.66 -27.02 7.09
CA PRO A 18 19.33 -26.08 8.14
C PRO A 18 20.51 -25.54 8.96
N THR A 19 21.62 -26.27 9.00
CA THR A 19 22.84 -25.83 9.70
C THR A 19 23.64 -24.82 8.86
N THR A 20 23.66 -25.00 7.54
CA THR A 20 24.43 -24.15 6.63
C THR A 20 23.66 -22.87 6.24
N LEU A 21 22.35 -23.00 6.07
CA LEU A 21 21.42 -21.90 5.79
C LEU A 21 20.31 -21.94 6.85
N THR A 22 20.50 -21.18 7.91
CA THR A 22 19.63 -21.19 9.08
C THR A 22 18.27 -20.53 8.78
N ASN A 23 17.29 -20.73 9.65
CA ASN A 23 15.99 -20.02 9.53
C ASN A 23 16.18 -18.51 9.69
N ALA A 24 17.12 -18.05 10.52
CA ALA A 24 17.41 -16.62 10.69
C ALA A 24 17.96 -16.00 9.41
N ASP A 25 18.91 -16.69 8.74
CA ASP A 25 19.44 -16.23 7.45
C ASP A 25 18.34 -16.16 6.39
N LEU A 26 17.46 -17.18 6.33
CA LEU A 26 16.34 -17.21 5.40
C LEU A 26 15.33 -16.09 5.65
N ILE A 27 15.02 -15.75 6.92
CA ILE A 27 14.15 -14.63 7.27
C ILE A 27 14.75 -13.32 6.76
N THR A 28 16.04 -13.11 7.02
CA THR A 28 16.75 -11.90 6.56
C THR A 28 16.73 -11.78 5.04
N LEU A 29 17.11 -12.84 4.32
CA LEU A 29 17.08 -12.87 2.86
C LEU A 29 15.67 -12.65 2.30
N ALA A 30 14.67 -13.30 2.91
CA ALA A 30 13.28 -13.18 2.47
C ALA A 30 12.76 -11.75 2.57
N ASN A 31 13.03 -11.05 3.68
CA ASN A 31 12.56 -9.69 3.87
C ASN A 31 13.29 -8.70 2.96
N VAL A 32 14.61 -8.86 2.76
CA VAL A 32 15.35 -8.03 1.80
C VAL A 32 14.82 -8.17 0.37
N VAL A 33 14.62 -9.41 -0.08
CA VAL A 33 14.09 -9.67 -1.43
C VAL A 33 12.63 -9.25 -1.55
N LYS A 34 11.80 -9.48 -0.51
CA LYS A 34 10.41 -9.03 -0.43
C LYS A 34 10.31 -7.52 -0.64
N ASP A 35 11.11 -6.74 0.08
CA ASP A 35 11.06 -5.28 -0.01
C ASP A 35 11.40 -4.81 -1.44
N ARG A 36 12.42 -5.39 -2.06
CA ARG A 36 12.79 -5.10 -3.46
C ARG A 36 11.65 -5.43 -4.44
N LEU A 37 10.98 -6.57 -4.25
CA LEU A 37 9.85 -6.98 -5.09
C LEU A 37 8.63 -6.07 -4.90
N VAL A 38 8.36 -5.67 -3.67
CA VAL A 38 7.26 -4.74 -3.34
C VAL A 38 7.48 -3.39 -4.00
N TRP A 39 8.70 -2.82 -3.89
CA TRP A 39 9.02 -1.55 -4.56
C TRP A 39 8.87 -1.65 -6.07
N ARG A 40 9.34 -2.72 -6.69
CA ARG A 40 9.19 -2.92 -8.13
C ARG A 40 7.73 -3.12 -8.56
N ALA A 41 6.91 -3.72 -7.71
CA ALA A 41 5.48 -3.86 -7.94
C ALA A 41 4.75 -2.50 -7.83
N LEU A 42 5.11 -1.67 -6.84
CA LEU A 42 4.58 -0.31 -6.67
C LEU A 42 4.97 0.64 -7.81
N GLU A 43 6.19 0.53 -8.36
CA GLU A 43 6.60 1.29 -9.55
C GLU A 43 5.74 0.97 -10.77
N ALA A 44 5.27 -0.26 -10.89
CA ALA A 44 4.44 -0.68 -12.01
C ALA A 44 2.96 -0.34 -11.81
N ASP A 45 2.47 -0.39 -10.58
CA ASP A 45 1.09 -0.09 -10.22
C ASP A 45 1.04 0.46 -8.77
N GLU A 46 0.85 1.76 -8.66
CA GLU A 46 0.77 2.45 -7.36
C GLU A 46 -0.42 2.02 -6.51
N ASP A 47 -1.44 1.42 -7.11
CA ASP A 47 -2.68 1.05 -6.42
C ASP A 47 -2.68 -0.40 -5.90
N LEU A 48 -1.59 -1.14 -6.13
CA LEU A 48 -1.52 -2.57 -5.84
C LEU A 48 -1.68 -2.93 -4.36
N PHE A 49 -1.19 -2.08 -3.46
CA PHE A 49 -1.21 -2.29 -2.00
C PHE A 49 -2.07 -1.26 -1.27
N LEU A 50 -3.10 -0.74 -1.94
CA LEU A 50 -4.01 0.26 -1.40
C LEU A 50 -4.94 -0.34 -0.34
N VAL A 51 -4.89 0.22 0.87
CA VAL A 51 -5.79 -0.11 1.99
C VAL A 51 -6.43 1.15 2.53
N PRO A 52 -7.73 1.13 2.85
CA PRO A 52 -8.34 2.22 3.60
C PRO A 52 -7.96 2.14 5.08
N THR A 53 -7.33 3.20 5.59
CA THR A 53 -7.11 3.39 7.02
C THR A 53 -8.16 4.33 7.58
N TYR A 54 -8.71 3.99 8.73
CA TYR A 54 -9.78 4.75 9.38
C TYR A 54 -9.26 5.43 10.64
N LEU A 55 -9.56 6.73 10.78
CA LEU A 55 -9.30 7.51 11.97
C LEU A 55 -10.59 8.17 12.46
N ASN A 56 -10.69 8.36 13.76
CA ASN A 56 -11.83 9.09 14.33
C ASN A 56 -11.66 10.59 14.09
N LEU A 57 -12.71 11.25 13.61
CA LEU A 57 -12.77 12.70 13.67
C LEU A 57 -13.05 13.13 15.10
N VAL A 58 -12.35 14.16 15.56
CA VAL A 58 -12.50 14.76 16.88
C VAL A 58 -12.94 16.22 16.71
N ALA A 59 -13.90 16.65 17.51
CA ALA A 59 -14.44 18.00 17.41
C ALA A 59 -13.35 19.06 17.51
N ASN A 60 -13.35 19.98 16.56
CA ASN A 60 -12.37 21.08 16.43
C ASN A 60 -10.91 20.65 16.22
N GLN A 61 -10.65 19.36 16.00
CA GLN A 61 -9.33 18.87 15.61
C GLN A 61 -9.20 18.84 14.09
N ARG A 62 -8.12 19.41 13.55
CA ARG A 62 -7.87 19.47 12.12
C ARG A 62 -6.65 18.67 11.69
N GLU A 63 -5.75 18.40 12.60
CA GLU A 63 -4.52 17.66 12.35
C GLU A 63 -4.66 16.20 12.78
N TYR A 64 -4.38 15.28 11.88
CA TYR A 64 -4.42 13.83 12.09
C TYR A 64 -3.11 13.20 11.65
N PRO A 65 -2.42 12.44 12.53
CA PRO A 65 -1.16 11.82 12.21
C PRO A 65 -1.36 10.74 11.14
N LEU A 66 -0.41 10.66 10.20
CA LEU A 66 -0.33 9.57 9.25
C LEU A 66 0.29 8.34 9.89
N PRO A 67 -0.09 7.13 9.45
CA PRO A 67 0.58 5.90 9.85
C PRO A 67 2.08 5.94 9.53
N SER A 68 2.90 5.38 10.43
CA SER A 68 4.37 5.34 10.27
C SER A 68 4.86 4.37 9.20
N ASP A 69 4.00 3.44 8.79
CA ASP A 69 4.23 2.37 7.81
C ASP A 69 3.77 2.73 6.38
N LEU A 70 3.60 4.03 6.11
CA LEU A 70 3.25 4.53 4.79
C LEU A 70 4.38 4.26 3.78
N LEU A 71 4.11 3.44 2.76
CA LEU A 71 5.08 3.10 1.71
C LEU A 71 5.15 4.12 0.59
N SER A 72 4.02 4.76 0.28
CA SER A 72 3.93 5.74 -0.80
C SER A 72 2.96 6.86 -0.45
N ARG A 73 2.71 7.75 -1.41
CA ARG A 73 1.80 8.86 -1.18
C ARG A 73 0.34 8.42 -0.98
N ILE A 74 -0.41 9.27 -0.33
CA ILE A 74 -1.85 9.12 -0.15
C ILE A 74 -2.55 9.22 -1.51
N LYS A 75 -3.40 8.26 -1.83
CA LYS A 75 -4.16 8.24 -3.08
C LYS A 75 -5.45 9.04 -2.97
N ARG A 76 -6.15 8.92 -1.84
CA ARG A 76 -7.46 9.52 -1.63
C ARG A 76 -7.74 9.73 -0.15
N VAL A 77 -8.37 10.84 0.16
CA VAL A 77 -8.85 11.15 1.51
C VAL A 77 -10.35 11.38 1.44
N GLU A 78 -11.08 10.81 2.37
CA GLU A 78 -12.52 10.93 2.50
C GLU A 78 -12.89 11.20 3.97
N ALA A 79 -13.89 12.01 4.23
CA ALA A 79 -14.34 12.29 5.58
C ALA A 79 -15.88 12.33 5.69
N LYS A 80 -16.39 11.94 6.87
CA LYS A 80 -17.81 12.04 7.23
C LYS A 80 -18.09 13.37 7.95
N LEU A 81 -18.04 14.48 7.23
CA LEU A 81 -18.25 15.80 7.83
C LEU A 81 -19.71 16.04 8.25
N ASP A 82 -20.67 15.34 7.64
CA ASP A 82 -22.09 15.30 8.03
C ASP A 82 -22.40 14.22 9.08
N GLY A 83 -21.38 13.48 9.55
CA GLY A 83 -21.49 12.36 10.48
C GLY A 83 -22.05 11.06 9.87
N LYS A 84 -22.41 11.03 8.58
CA LYS A 84 -23.06 9.90 7.93
C LYS A 84 -22.30 9.37 6.72
N ASN A 85 -22.02 10.23 5.75
CA ASN A 85 -21.49 9.82 4.45
C ASN A 85 -20.04 10.26 4.26
N TYR A 86 -19.24 9.38 3.65
CA TYR A 86 -17.90 9.78 3.22
C TYR A 86 -18.01 10.68 1.98
N ILE A 87 -17.45 11.87 2.08
CA ILE A 87 -17.21 12.76 0.95
C ILE A 87 -15.72 12.79 0.65
N LYS A 88 -15.38 12.88 -0.62
CA LYS A 88 -13.98 13.02 -1.05
C LYS A 88 -13.47 14.41 -0.68
N LEU A 89 -12.30 14.48 -0.05
CA LEU A 89 -11.55 15.71 0.15
C LEU A 89 -10.64 15.96 -1.04
N TYR A 90 -10.40 17.24 -1.36
CA TYR A 90 -9.53 17.67 -2.41
C TYR A 90 -8.23 18.19 -1.83
N GLU A 91 -7.12 17.90 -2.48
CA GLU A 91 -5.81 18.41 -2.06
C GLU A 91 -5.77 19.94 -2.24
N PHE A 92 -5.25 20.63 -1.23
CA PHE A 92 -5.17 22.08 -1.18
C PHE A 92 -3.77 22.48 -0.72
N ASP A 93 -3.03 23.15 -1.58
CA ASP A 93 -1.69 23.67 -1.26
C ASP A 93 -1.83 25.09 -0.69
N LEU A 94 -1.81 25.19 0.62
CA LEU A 94 -1.92 26.46 1.33
C LEU A 94 -0.84 27.48 0.92
N PRO A 95 0.45 27.12 0.75
CA PRO A 95 1.48 28.06 0.30
C PRO A 95 1.24 28.71 -1.04
N GLN A 96 0.50 28.07 -1.93
CA GLN A 96 0.17 28.64 -3.25
C GLN A 96 -1.00 29.62 -3.20
N HIS A 97 -1.74 29.65 -2.11
CA HIS A 97 -2.90 30.50 -1.95
C HIS A 97 -2.65 31.57 -0.89
N SER A 98 -2.65 32.84 -1.29
CA SER A 98 -2.44 34.00 -0.41
C SER A 98 -3.65 34.30 0.50
N TYR A 99 -4.19 33.29 1.19
CA TYR A 99 -5.25 33.49 2.17
C TYR A 99 -4.65 33.73 3.57
N PRO A 100 -5.10 34.76 4.29
CA PRO A 100 -4.71 34.98 5.66
C PRO A 100 -5.46 34.01 6.59
N ILE A 101 -5.06 32.74 6.57
CA ILE A 101 -5.64 31.72 7.45
C ILE A 101 -4.73 31.60 8.66
N SER A 102 -5.10 32.24 9.75
CA SER A 102 -4.33 32.22 10.98
C SER A 102 -5.08 31.61 12.16
N THR A 103 -6.41 31.55 12.08
CA THR A 103 -7.27 31.05 13.16
C THR A 103 -8.27 30.01 12.68
N GLU A 104 -8.82 29.23 13.62
CA GLU A 104 -9.90 28.28 13.35
C GLU A 104 -11.13 28.99 12.73
N ALA A 105 -11.42 30.20 13.19
CA ALA A 105 -12.53 31.00 12.65
C ALA A 105 -12.31 31.36 11.17
N ASP A 106 -11.07 31.67 10.77
CA ASP A 106 -10.74 31.95 9.38
C ASP A 106 -10.93 30.71 8.50
N ILE A 107 -10.54 29.52 8.99
CA ILE A 107 -10.74 28.26 8.29
C ILE A 107 -12.23 27.99 8.08
N VAL A 108 -13.03 28.10 9.14
CA VAL A 108 -14.48 27.90 9.05
C VAL A 108 -15.14 28.91 8.11
N ALA A 109 -14.71 30.18 8.17
CA ALA A 109 -15.26 31.23 7.31
C ALA A 109 -14.96 30.98 5.81
N HIS A 110 -13.74 30.54 5.50
CA HIS A 110 -13.34 30.30 4.11
C HIS A 110 -13.84 28.98 3.54
N PHE A 111 -13.79 27.90 4.33
CA PHE A 111 -14.09 26.55 3.85
C PHE A 111 -15.47 26.02 4.28
N GLY A 112 -16.12 26.67 5.26
CA GLY A 112 -17.45 26.27 5.74
C GLY A 112 -18.58 26.48 4.74
N ASN A 113 -18.41 27.43 3.82
CA ASN A 113 -19.42 27.83 2.82
C ASN A 113 -19.17 27.28 1.40
N THR A 114 -18.22 26.38 1.22
CA THR A 114 -17.82 25.85 -0.11
C THR A 114 -18.71 24.71 -0.58
N GLU A 115 -20.02 24.83 -0.52
CA GLU A 115 -21.02 23.89 -1.11
C GLU A 115 -20.66 22.39 -0.95
N GLY A 116 -20.30 21.97 0.27
CA GLY A 116 -19.97 20.58 0.57
C GLY A 116 -18.60 20.13 0.09
N LYS A 117 -17.77 21.02 -0.42
CA LYS A 117 -16.35 20.70 -0.73
C LYS A 117 -15.53 20.90 0.52
N ALA A 118 -14.70 19.92 0.81
CA ALA A 118 -13.69 20.00 1.85
C ALA A 118 -12.32 19.69 1.25
N PHE A 119 -11.28 20.21 1.87
CA PHE A 119 -9.94 20.11 1.37
C PHE A 119 -9.02 19.53 2.44
N PHE A 120 -7.89 19.00 2.02
CA PHE A 120 -6.83 18.54 2.90
C PHE A 120 -5.47 19.00 2.38
N ASP A 121 -4.52 19.10 3.29
CA ASP A 121 -3.11 19.31 2.99
C ASP A 121 -2.27 18.30 3.77
N ILE A 122 -1.08 17.98 3.26
CA ILE A 122 -0.15 17.07 3.90
C ILE A 122 1.01 17.89 4.43
N MET A 123 1.08 18.05 5.75
CA MET A 123 2.14 18.76 6.41
C MET A 123 3.00 17.78 7.23
N ARG A 124 4.25 17.57 6.79
CA ARG A 124 5.18 16.61 7.42
C ARG A 124 4.58 15.19 7.43
N ASN A 125 4.24 14.68 8.62
CA ASN A 125 3.64 13.37 8.81
C ASN A 125 2.19 13.44 9.30
N SER A 126 1.47 14.46 8.90
CA SER A 126 0.08 14.72 9.31
C SER A 126 -0.77 15.17 8.14
N ILE A 127 -2.06 14.85 8.19
CA ILE A 127 -3.09 15.41 7.32
C ILE A 127 -3.78 16.54 8.07
N TRP A 128 -3.89 17.69 7.41
CA TRP A 128 -4.69 18.83 7.84
C TRP A 128 -5.98 18.90 7.04
N ILE A 129 -7.12 19.08 7.73
CA ILE A 129 -8.44 19.14 7.12
C ILE A 129 -8.94 20.59 7.13
N TYR A 130 -9.24 21.10 5.95
CA TYR A 130 -9.88 22.41 5.73
C TYR A 130 -11.33 22.19 5.34
N SER A 131 -12.22 22.45 6.29
CA SER A 131 -13.66 22.30 6.14
C SER A 131 -14.39 23.26 7.07
N GLY A 132 -15.71 23.22 7.07
CA GLY A 132 -16.52 23.79 8.13
C GLY A 132 -16.24 23.18 9.50
N THR A 133 -17.19 23.24 10.41
CA THR A 133 -17.05 22.69 11.76
C THR A 133 -16.85 21.17 11.71
N ILE A 134 -15.81 20.67 12.39
CA ILE A 134 -15.58 19.24 12.59
C ILE A 134 -16.23 18.82 13.90
N THR A 135 -16.96 17.72 13.87
CA THR A 135 -17.61 17.09 15.04
C THR A 135 -17.03 15.71 15.30
N ASP A 136 -17.27 15.14 16.48
CA ASP A 136 -16.83 13.79 16.82
C ASP A 136 -17.54 12.74 15.95
N VAL A 137 -16.79 11.97 15.17
CA VAL A 137 -17.33 10.87 14.35
C VAL A 137 -16.38 9.69 14.38
N THR A 138 -16.86 8.55 14.85
CA THR A 138 -16.09 7.29 14.80
C THR A 138 -15.90 6.88 13.35
N ASP A 139 -14.64 6.48 13.03
CA ASP A 139 -14.23 6.18 11.66
C ASP A 139 -14.61 7.31 10.68
N GLY A 140 -14.47 8.55 11.15
CA GLY A 140 -14.92 9.72 10.40
C GLY A 140 -13.96 10.14 9.28
N LEU A 141 -12.69 9.80 9.38
CA LEU A 141 -11.67 10.05 8.37
C LEU A 141 -11.21 8.72 7.77
N LYS A 142 -11.23 8.62 6.45
CA LYS A 142 -10.81 7.45 5.69
C LYS A 142 -9.73 7.85 4.70
N ILE A 143 -8.56 7.26 4.84
CA ILE A 143 -7.38 7.57 4.05
C ILE A 143 -7.01 6.33 3.24
N TRP A 144 -6.94 6.46 1.93
CA TRP A 144 -6.46 5.42 1.03
C TRP A 144 -4.95 5.60 0.83
N LEU A 145 -4.19 4.65 1.33
CA LEU A 145 -2.73 4.67 1.29
C LEU A 145 -2.16 3.28 1.03
N ASN A 146 -0.96 3.22 0.48
CA ASN A 146 -0.25 1.96 0.36
C ASN A 146 0.38 1.61 1.70
N THR A 147 0.08 0.42 2.19
CA THR A 147 0.62 -0.10 3.44
C THR A 147 1.76 -1.07 3.21
N ALA A 148 2.55 -1.29 4.24
CA ALA A 148 3.62 -2.27 4.22
C ALA A 148 3.09 -3.68 3.94
N VAL A 149 3.86 -4.45 3.20
CA VAL A 149 3.69 -5.89 3.12
C VAL A 149 4.33 -6.51 4.36
N ALA A 150 3.58 -7.41 5.01
CA ALA A 150 4.01 -8.01 6.27
C ALA A 150 5.37 -8.69 6.17
N ASP A 151 6.18 -8.51 7.21
CA ASP A 151 7.46 -9.19 7.32
C ASP A 151 7.27 -10.68 7.61
N ILE A 152 8.11 -11.49 6.99
CA ILE A 152 8.21 -12.90 7.32
C ILE A 152 9.00 -13.01 8.63
N THR A 153 8.33 -13.45 9.70
CA THR A 153 8.91 -13.57 11.04
C THR A 153 9.31 -15.01 11.41
N SER A 154 8.78 -16.00 10.69
CA SER A 154 9.08 -17.42 10.92
C SER A 154 9.07 -18.22 9.63
N MET A 155 10.11 -19.04 9.43
CA MET A 155 10.18 -20.00 8.32
C MET A 155 9.46 -21.32 8.62
N GLU A 156 8.91 -21.49 9.79
CA GLU A 156 8.15 -22.69 10.20
C GLU A 156 6.63 -22.50 10.03
N SER A 157 6.20 -21.30 9.65
CA SER A 157 4.80 -20.99 9.43
C SER A 157 4.22 -21.79 8.26
N THR A 158 3.04 -22.34 8.48
CA THR A 158 2.23 -23.05 7.48
C THR A 158 1.11 -22.20 6.90
N VAL A 159 1.01 -20.92 7.32
CA VAL A 159 0.05 -19.95 6.80
C VAL A 159 0.52 -19.51 5.40
N ASP A 160 -0.42 -19.34 4.48
CA ASP A 160 -0.09 -18.87 3.13
C ASP A 160 0.38 -17.40 3.17
N MET A 161 1.51 -17.11 2.55
CA MET A 161 2.08 -15.75 2.56
C MET A 161 1.22 -14.71 1.84
N SER A 162 0.21 -15.12 1.09
CA SER A 162 -0.73 -14.20 0.44
C SER A 162 -1.89 -13.78 1.34
N GLU A 163 -2.02 -14.35 2.53
CA GLU A 163 -3.02 -13.93 3.50
C GLU A 163 -2.59 -12.62 4.17
N ASP A 164 -3.54 -11.71 4.35
CA ASP A 164 -3.30 -10.44 5.02
C ASP A 164 -3.25 -10.69 6.54
N PRO A 165 -2.10 -10.48 7.18
CA PRO A 165 -1.96 -10.81 8.60
C PRO A 165 -2.68 -9.81 9.51
N THR A 166 -2.97 -8.60 9.02
CA THR A 166 -3.72 -7.56 9.74
C THR A 166 -4.55 -6.72 8.76
N PRO A 167 -5.54 -5.94 9.26
CA PRO A 167 -6.29 -5.02 8.40
C PRO A 167 -5.45 -3.90 7.75
N THR A 168 -4.25 -3.66 8.25
CA THR A 168 -3.37 -2.57 7.80
C THR A 168 -2.11 -3.05 7.07
N THR A 169 -1.92 -4.35 6.91
CA THR A 169 -0.78 -4.92 6.20
C THR A 169 -1.25 -5.94 5.19
N HIS A 170 -0.58 -5.99 4.06
CA HIS A 170 -0.85 -6.98 3.01
C HIS A 170 0.02 -8.22 3.16
N GLY A 171 -0.49 -9.34 2.68
CA GLY A 171 0.32 -10.50 2.36
C GLY A 171 1.08 -10.29 1.03
N ILE A 172 2.02 -11.19 0.77
CA ILE A 172 2.79 -11.19 -0.48
C ILE A 172 1.92 -11.79 -1.60
N PRO A 173 1.63 -11.07 -2.69
CA PRO A 173 0.84 -11.60 -3.79
C PRO A 173 1.39 -12.93 -4.34
N ARG A 174 0.52 -13.90 -4.63
CA ARG A 174 0.92 -15.25 -5.08
C ARG A 174 1.81 -15.24 -6.32
N ALA A 175 1.62 -14.28 -7.22
CA ALA A 175 2.45 -14.14 -8.42
C ALA A 175 3.93 -13.88 -8.07
N LEU A 176 4.21 -13.26 -6.93
CA LEU A 176 5.57 -12.92 -6.48
C LEU A 176 6.24 -14.03 -5.66
N HIS A 177 5.50 -15.07 -5.21
CA HIS A 177 6.05 -16.10 -4.33
C HIS A 177 7.25 -16.86 -4.94
N LYS A 178 7.19 -17.15 -6.24
CA LYS A 178 8.29 -17.82 -6.93
C LYS A 178 9.48 -16.87 -7.08
N CYS A 179 9.22 -15.62 -7.49
CA CYS A 179 10.25 -14.58 -7.60
C CYS A 179 10.97 -14.36 -6.25
N LEU A 180 10.22 -14.38 -5.14
CA LEU A 180 10.80 -14.29 -3.80
C LEU A 180 11.81 -15.42 -3.57
N GLY A 181 11.42 -16.67 -3.83
CA GLY A 181 12.31 -17.81 -3.66
C GLY A 181 13.55 -17.78 -4.56
N ASP A 182 13.38 -17.43 -5.82
CA ASP A 182 14.49 -17.35 -6.78
C ASP A 182 15.43 -16.19 -6.45
N GLY A 183 14.89 -15.03 -6.01
CA GLY A 183 15.69 -13.91 -5.52
C GLY A 183 16.54 -14.27 -4.30
N MET A 184 15.95 -14.98 -3.32
CA MET A 184 16.70 -15.47 -2.15
C MET A 184 17.84 -16.42 -2.55
N VAL A 185 17.65 -17.26 -3.56
CA VAL A 185 18.71 -18.15 -4.09
C VAL A 185 19.85 -17.35 -4.72
N ILE A 186 19.53 -16.28 -5.44
CA ILE A 186 20.53 -15.38 -6.04
C ILE A 186 21.33 -14.70 -4.94
N GLU A 187 20.68 -13.99 -4.02
CA GLU A 187 21.31 -13.28 -2.89
C GLU A 187 22.22 -14.22 -2.07
N TRP A 188 21.76 -15.43 -1.78
CA TRP A 188 22.56 -16.40 -1.06
C TRP A 188 23.84 -16.78 -1.81
N LYS A 189 23.77 -16.99 -3.13
CA LYS A 189 24.94 -17.32 -3.96
C LYS A 189 25.90 -16.16 -4.06
N GLU A 190 25.42 -14.95 -4.27
CA GLU A 190 26.24 -13.74 -4.31
C GLU A 190 27.04 -13.53 -3.02
N SER A 191 26.42 -13.83 -1.87
CA SER A 191 27.10 -13.71 -0.58
C SER A 191 28.23 -14.72 -0.36
N ARG A 192 28.27 -15.80 -1.11
CA ARG A 192 29.19 -16.93 -0.91
C ARG A 192 30.20 -17.14 -2.03
N GLU A 193 29.82 -16.85 -3.25
CA GLU A 193 30.67 -17.06 -4.42
C GLU A 193 31.38 -15.74 -4.76
N LYS A 194 32.67 -15.81 -5.20
CA LYS A 194 33.31 -14.66 -5.84
C LYS A 194 32.42 -14.24 -7.02
N PRO A 195 32.27 -12.95 -7.32
CA PRO A 195 31.35 -12.48 -8.36
C PRO A 195 31.72 -13.15 -9.71
N ILE A 196 31.02 -14.23 -9.97
CA ILE A 196 30.93 -14.82 -11.32
C ILE A 196 29.90 -13.94 -12.04
N PRO A 197 30.08 -13.63 -13.32
CA PRO A 197 29.05 -12.84 -14.03
C PRO A 197 27.70 -13.57 -13.95
N LEU A 198 26.90 -13.16 -13.00
CA LEU A 198 25.52 -13.63 -12.76
C LEU A 198 24.54 -13.08 -13.81
N THR A 199 25.05 -12.28 -14.75
CA THR A 199 24.31 -11.48 -15.72
C THR A 199 23.20 -12.24 -16.42
N GLU A 200 23.38 -13.48 -16.78
CA GLU A 200 22.33 -14.23 -17.47
C GLU A 200 21.20 -14.66 -16.52
N ARG A 201 21.54 -15.08 -15.29
CA ARG A 201 20.54 -15.46 -14.28
C ARG A 201 19.78 -14.27 -13.74
N GLU A 202 20.45 -13.16 -13.51
CA GLU A 202 19.85 -11.89 -13.10
C GLU A 202 18.89 -11.40 -14.18
N MET A 203 19.30 -11.41 -15.45
CA MET A 203 18.41 -11.03 -16.56
C MET A 203 17.20 -11.95 -16.69
N MET A 204 17.35 -13.24 -16.44
CA MET A 204 16.21 -14.18 -16.42
C MET A 204 15.27 -13.91 -15.24
N TYR A 205 15.83 -13.67 -14.06
CA TYR A 205 15.10 -13.31 -12.86
C TYR A 205 14.31 -12.01 -13.06
N ASP A 206 14.96 -10.97 -13.57
CA ASP A 206 14.33 -9.68 -13.86
C ASP A 206 13.15 -9.83 -14.82
N ARG A 207 13.31 -10.61 -15.89
CA ARG A 207 12.20 -10.89 -16.82
C ARG A 207 11.05 -11.63 -16.15
N GLU A 208 11.34 -12.52 -15.21
CA GLU A 208 10.31 -13.25 -14.47
C GLU A 208 9.57 -12.35 -13.49
N VAL A 209 10.28 -11.46 -12.80
CA VAL A 209 9.70 -10.42 -11.95
C VAL A 209 8.80 -9.51 -12.78
N ASP A 210 9.27 -9.02 -13.92
CA ASP A 210 8.47 -8.14 -14.81
C ASP A 210 7.19 -8.82 -15.31
N ARG A 211 7.26 -10.12 -15.62
CA ARG A 211 6.06 -10.88 -15.99
C ARG A 211 5.07 -11.03 -14.83
N ALA A 212 5.57 -11.32 -13.63
CA ALA A 212 4.75 -11.47 -12.44
C ALA A 212 4.05 -10.13 -12.09
N VAL A 213 4.81 -9.03 -12.09
CA VAL A 213 4.30 -7.68 -11.85
C VAL A 213 3.29 -7.27 -12.91
N SER A 214 3.57 -7.53 -14.19
CA SER A 214 2.63 -7.25 -15.29
C SER A 214 1.32 -8.04 -15.15
N SER A 215 1.37 -9.26 -14.62
CA SER A 215 0.17 -10.05 -14.37
C SER A 215 -0.69 -9.47 -13.23
N LEU A 216 -0.05 -8.93 -12.19
CA LEU A 216 -0.74 -8.25 -11.09
C LEU A 216 -1.43 -6.96 -11.57
N LYS A 217 -0.73 -6.16 -12.36
CA LYS A 217 -1.29 -4.94 -12.96
C LYS A 217 -2.55 -5.24 -13.80
N ARG A 218 -2.51 -6.28 -14.64
CA ARG A 218 -3.68 -6.69 -15.43
C ARG A 218 -4.86 -7.10 -14.56
N ALA A 219 -4.61 -7.85 -13.49
CA ALA A 219 -5.66 -8.29 -12.57
C ALA A 219 -6.34 -7.10 -11.86
N ASN A 220 -5.60 -6.05 -11.53
CA ASN A 220 -6.16 -4.83 -10.96
C ASN A 220 -6.96 -4.04 -12.00
N TYR A 221 -6.41 -3.86 -13.20
CA TYR A 221 -7.10 -3.16 -14.29
C TYR A 221 -8.45 -3.78 -14.63
N ASP A 222 -8.53 -5.11 -14.68
CA ASP A 222 -9.79 -5.82 -14.95
C ASP A 222 -10.83 -5.60 -13.83
N ARG A 223 -10.40 -5.42 -12.56
CA ARG A 223 -11.28 -5.07 -11.44
C ARG A 223 -11.83 -3.65 -11.56
N ASP A 224 -11.01 -2.69 -11.99
CA ASP A 224 -11.42 -1.30 -12.16
C ASP A 224 -12.47 -1.15 -13.27
N ILE A 225 -12.33 -1.92 -14.36
CA ILE A 225 -13.33 -1.94 -15.45
C ILE A 225 -14.66 -2.48 -14.95
N ILE A 226 -14.66 -3.54 -14.13
CA ILE A 226 -15.90 -4.11 -13.58
C ILE A 226 -16.58 -3.12 -12.60
N GLY A 227 -15.80 -2.35 -11.85
CA GLY A 227 -16.32 -1.31 -10.94
C GLY A 227 -16.83 -0.05 -11.65
N SER A 228 -16.46 0.18 -12.89
CA SER A 228 -16.80 1.37 -13.68
C SER A 228 -17.95 1.19 -14.67
N ILE A 229 -18.69 0.07 -14.62
CA ILE A 229 -19.93 -0.06 -15.41
C ILE A 229 -20.88 1.03 -14.94
N PRO A 230 -21.17 2.04 -15.77
CA PRO A 230 -22.15 3.05 -15.41
C PRO A 230 -23.47 2.33 -15.15
N ASN A 231 -24.12 2.67 -14.05
CA ASN A 231 -25.47 2.21 -13.80
C ASN A 231 -26.37 2.77 -14.93
N GLU A 232 -26.58 2.01 -16.00
CA GLU A 232 -27.51 2.31 -17.08
C GLU A 232 -28.95 2.16 -16.56
N GLY A 233 -29.32 3.02 -15.64
CA GLY A 233 -30.62 3.06 -15.03
C GLY A 233 -31.20 4.48 -15.01
N ASN A 234 -31.37 5.09 -16.17
CA ASN A 234 -32.38 6.14 -16.37
C ASN A 234 -32.44 6.55 -17.85
N TYR A 235 -32.88 5.65 -18.71
CA TYR A 235 -33.55 6.11 -19.91
C TYR A 235 -35.02 6.34 -19.53
N GLY A 236 -35.31 7.63 -19.33
CA GLY A 236 -36.63 8.11 -19.01
C GLY A 236 -37.67 7.63 -20.02
N GLN A 237 -38.75 7.17 -19.49
CA GLN A 237 -40.01 7.14 -20.19
C GLN A 237 -40.56 8.58 -20.27
N ASP A 238 -40.35 9.20 -21.41
CA ASP A 238 -41.20 10.28 -21.90
C ASP A 238 -42.06 9.71 -23.01
N PHE A 239 -43.30 9.43 -22.68
CA PHE A 239 -44.44 9.42 -23.55
C PHE A 239 -45.64 10.01 -22.80
#